data_0e23ed46d233aa13ac783ff4ba0bf860
#
_entry.id   0e23ed46d233aa13ac783ff4ba0bf860
#
_cell.length_a   1.000
_cell.length_b   1.000
_cell.length_c   1.000
_cell.angle_alpha   90.00
_cell.angle_beta   90.00
_cell.angle_gamma   90.00
#
_symmetry.space_group_name_H-M   'P 1'
#
loop_
_entity.id
_entity.type
_entity.pdbx_description
1 polymer ?
#
loop_
_entity_poly.entity_id
_entity_poly.type
_entity_poly.pdbx_seq_one_letter_code
_entity_poly.pdbx_strand_id
1 'polypeptide(L)'
;VFQPFGYDAFGLPAENYAKKVGREPREVTLENIEKFRHQMFDMNTNYQELAVTCMPEYYKWTQWLFTKLLEHDLAYKSTGDVNWCPSCETVLANEQVKEGKCERCSTVTDMKNLEQWYFRITKYRDRLIKNLDWIDYPEKTKAMQRHWLETLRDWCVSRQRKWGCPIPIEGETDTLDTFVDSSFYFIRYCDPNNETELCSKSKYKQPDLYVGGSEHACMHLIYARFINMFLYDIGIISEEEPFKRVVHQGMILNDGIKMAKSKGNVVDPGSYDADELRFYLMFIGHYFDGGSWSDQNIEGVRRFIRRFATWMNEEGMDTLDLDTFDIQVSKLTEAFKFNKVVSEFMTMINQHKNKKLTPEIKERLISILEVYMPTIREKIKTASYSI
;
A
#
# COMPACT_ATOMS: atom_id res chain seq x y z
N VAL A 1 17.52 -3.11 -2.38
CA VAL A 1 16.15 -3.35 -1.88
C VAL A 1 15.25 -3.57 -3.07
N PHE A 2 14.45 -4.64 -3.07
CA PHE A 2 13.40 -4.87 -4.06
C PHE A 2 12.11 -4.26 -3.52
N GLN A 3 11.62 -3.22 -4.18
CA GLN A 3 10.40 -2.50 -3.79
C GLN A 3 9.45 -2.44 -5.00
N PRO A 4 8.64 -3.48 -5.18
CA PRO A 4 7.71 -3.57 -6.30
C PRO A 4 6.47 -2.70 -6.10
N PHE A 5 5.80 -2.40 -7.22
CA PHE A 5 4.56 -1.66 -7.25
C PHE A 5 3.60 -2.24 -8.30
N GLY A 6 2.30 -2.07 -8.08
CA GLY A 6 1.27 -2.45 -9.04
C GLY A 6 -0.03 -1.71 -8.78
N TYR A 7 -0.94 -1.81 -9.74
CA TYR A 7 -2.24 -1.16 -9.71
C TYR A 7 -3.34 -2.19 -9.49
N ASP A 8 -4.03 -2.10 -8.36
CA ASP A 8 -5.28 -2.80 -8.11
C ASP A 8 -6.40 -2.04 -8.82
N ALA A 9 -6.70 -2.44 -10.05
CA ALA A 9 -7.39 -1.64 -11.03
C ALA A 9 -8.87 -2.01 -11.22
N PHE A 10 -9.31 -3.14 -10.69
CA PHE A 10 -10.71 -3.52 -10.67
C PHE A 10 -11.47 -2.93 -9.47
N GLY A 11 -12.77 -3.13 -9.43
CA GLY A 11 -13.62 -2.82 -8.30
C GLY A 11 -14.47 -1.58 -8.43
N LEU A 12 -15.30 -1.40 -7.41
CA LEU A 12 -16.40 -0.43 -7.35
C LEU A 12 -15.96 1.04 -7.47
N PRO A 13 -14.83 1.50 -6.92
CA PRO A 13 -14.44 2.91 -7.03
C PRO A 13 -14.24 3.36 -8.47
N ALA A 14 -13.60 2.54 -9.30
CA ALA A 14 -13.38 2.83 -10.72
C ALA A 14 -14.70 2.85 -11.51
N GLU A 15 -15.58 1.87 -11.25
CA GLU A 15 -16.89 1.76 -11.90
C GLU A 15 -17.80 2.94 -11.53
N ASN A 16 -17.87 3.31 -10.26
CA ASN A 16 -18.66 4.46 -9.81
C ASN A 16 -18.16 5.79 -10.39
N TYR A 17 -16.85 5.96 -10.47
CA TYR A 17 -16.28 7.15 -11.11
C TYR A 17 -16.59 7.19 -12.61
N ALA A 18 -16.47 6.07 -13.30
CA ALA A 18 -16.82 5.94 -14.72
C ALA A 18 -18.29 6.27 -14.98
N LYS A 19 -19.23 5.75 -14.18
CA LYS A 19 -20.65 6.11 -14.21
C LYS A 19 -20.86 7.63 -14.02
N LYS A 20 -20.17 8.23 -13.06
CA LYS A 20 -20.28 9.68 -12.78
C LYS A 20 -19.83 10.54 -13.95
N VAL A 21 -18.82 10.13 -14.70
CA VAL A 21 -18.28 10.89 -15.84
C VAL A 21 -18.81 10.44 -17.19
N GLY A 22 -19.71 9.43 -17.22
CA GLY A 22 -20.33 8.92 -18.44
C GLY A 22 -19.36 8.22 -19.40
N ARG A 23 -18.34 7.53 -18.86
CA ARG A 23 -17.29 6.87 -19.64
C ARG A 23 -17.14 5.39 -19.26
N GLU A 24 -16.42 4.63 -20.08
CA GLU A 24 -16.13 3.23 -19.78
C GLU A 24 -15.12 3.08 -18.64
N PRO A 25 -15.34 2.14 -17.69
CA PRO A 25 -14.44 1.94 -16.54
C PRO A 25 -13.00 1.67 -16.93
N ARG A 26 -12.77 0.90 -17.99
CA ARG A 26 -11.44 0.60 -18.51
C ARG A 26 -10.66 1.84 -18.91
N GLU A 27 -11.27 2.73 -19.69
CA GLU A 27 -10.62 3.96 -20.15
C GLU A 27 -10.21 4.84 -18.98
N VAL A 28 -11.13 5.08 -18.06
CA VAL A 28 -10.91 5.94 -16.90
C VAL A 28 -9.83 5.38 -15.98
N THR A 29 -9.83 4.06 -15.83
CA THR A 29 -8.82 3.36 -15.02
C THR A 29 -7.43 3.49 -15.63
N LEU A 30 -7.28 3.25 -16.93
CA LEU A 30 -5.98 3.36 -17.61
C LEU A 30 -5.46 4.80 -17.58
N GLU A 31 -6.32 5.81 -17.79
CA GLU A 31 -5.91 7.21 -17.62
C GLU A 31 -5.46 7.53 -16.19
N ASN A 32 -6.13 6.99 -15.18
CA ASN A 32 -5.71 7.18 -13.80
C ASN A 32 -4.37 6.51 -13.50
N ILE A 33 -4.08 5.35 -14.08
CA ILE A 33 -2.78 4.69 -13.99
C ILE A 33 -1.69 5.60 -14.55
N GLU A 34 -1.91 6.21 -15.73
CA GLU A 34 -0.93 7.15 -16.31
C GLU A 34 -0.70 8.37 -15.41
N LYS A 35 -1.76 8.93 -14.82
CA LYS A 35 -1.62 10.02 -13.84
C LYS A 35 -0.79 9.60 -12.63
N PHE A 36 -1.02 8.38 -12.12
CA PHE A 36 -0.23 7.84 -11.02
C PHE A 36 1.25 7.68 -11.39
N ARG A 37 1.55 7.18 -12.59
CA ARG A 37 2.93 7.08 -13.10
C ARG A 37 3.63 8.42 -13.09
N HIS A 38 2.97 9.48 -13.59
CA HIS A 38 3.51 10.84 -13.55
C HIS A 38 3.75 11.32 -12.12
N GLN A 39 2.77 11.15 -11.21
CA GLN A 39 2.91 11.55 -9.82
C GLN A 39 4.04 10.78 -9.12
N MET A 40 4.19 9.49 -9.37
CA MET A 40 5.29 8.67 -8.83
C MET A 40 6.65 9.13 -9.36
N PHE A 41 6.72 9.49 -10.63
CA PHE A 41 7.92 10.08 -11.25
C PHE A 41 8.25 11.43 -10.61
N ASP A 42 7.29 12.34 -10.50
CA ASP A 42 7.45 13.67 -9.91
C ASP A 42 7.88 13.60 -8.42
N MET A 43 7.39 12.58 -7.70
CA MET A 43 7.78 12.29 -6.32
C MET A 43 9.15 11.62 -6.19
N ASN A 44 9.85 11.39 -7.30
CA ASN A 44 11.13 10.70 -7.37
C ASN A 44 11.11 9.35 -6.60
N THR A 45 10.06 8.58 -6.81
CA THR A 45 9.94 7.25 -6.22
C THR A 45 10.61 6.21 -7.14
N ASN A 46 11.40 5.34 -6.56
CA ASN A 46 12.11 4.29 -7.29
C ASN A 46 11.39 2.94 -7.14
N TYR A 47 10.08 2.93 -7.47
CA TYR A 47 9.31 1.70 -7.52
C TYR A 47 9.47 0.99 -8.87
N GLN A 48 9.55 -0.32 -8.81
CA GLN A 48 9.47 -1.15 -10.01
C GLN A 48 8.00 -1.53 -10.25
N GLU A 49 7.39 -0.98 -11.30
CA GLU A 49 6.03 -1.35 -11.70
C GLU A 49 6.02 -2.75 -12.31
N LEU A 50 5.24 -3.66 -11.74
CA LEU A 50 5.23 -5.08 -12.10
C LEU A 50 3.86 -5.64 -12.44
N ALA A 51 2.78 -4.98 -12.05
CA ALA A 51 1.44 -5.53 -12.26
C ALA A 51 0.36 -4.45 -12.43
N VAL A 52 -0.59 -4.75 -13.30
CA VAL A 52 -1.87 -4.04 -13.43
C VAL A 52 -2.96 -5.10 -13.43
N THR A 53 -3.76 -5.18 -12.37
CA THR A 53 -4.66 -6.31 -12.16
C THR A 53 -5.75 -6.48 -13.22
N CYS A 54 -6.15 -5.39 -13.89
CA CYS A 54 -7.15 -5.43 -14.97
C CYS A 54 -6.60 -5.83 -16.35
N MET A 55 -5.31 -6.11 -16.44
CA MET A 55 -4.71 -6.55 -17.70
C MET A 55 -4.74 -8.09 -17.81
N PRO A 56 -4.99 -8.64 -19.03
CA PRO A 56 -5.08 -10.09 -19.24
C PRO A 56 -3.86 -10.87 -18.75
N GLU A 57 -2.68 -10.29 -18.85
CA GLU A 57 -1.40 -10.87 -18.40
C GLU A 57 -1.39 -11.13 -16.89
N TYR A 58 -2.17 -10.33 -16.14
CA TYR A 58 -2.34 -10.52 -14.71
C TYR A 58 -3.58 -11.35 -14.37
N TYR A 59 -4.79 -10.94 -14.79
CA TYR A 59 -6.01 -11.57 -14.31
C TYR A 59 -6.21 -13.02 -14.78
N LYS A 60 -5.47 -13.48 -15.80
CA LYS A 60 -5.39 -14.92 -16.11
C LYS A 60 -4.97 -15.75 -14.90
N TRP A 61 -4.16 -15.18 -14.01
CA TRP A 61 -3.72 -15.84 -12.77
C TRP A 61 -4.78 -15.81 -11.69
N THR A 62 -5.59 -14.77 -11.63
CA THR A 62 -6.79 -14.74 -10.78
C THR A 62 -7.78 -15.84 -11.21
N GLN A 63 -7.99 -15.99 -12.51
CA GLN A 63 -8.82 -17.05 -13.07
C GLN A 63 -8.22 -18.45 -12.81
N TRP A 64 -6.93 -18.60 -12.95
CA TRP A 64 -6.20 -19.82 -12.63
C TRP A 64 -6.36 -20.17 -11.13
N LEU A 65 -6.22 -19.21 -10.24
CA LEU A 65 -6.40 -19.39 -8.81
C LEU A 65 -7.83 -19.87 -8.48
N PHE A 66 -8.83 -19.25 -9.07
CA PHE A 66 -10.22 -19.69 -8.92
C PHE A 66 -10.37 -21.15 -9.36
N THR A 67 -9.84 -21.52 -10.52
CA THR A 67 -9.90 -22.89 -11.05
C THR A 67 -9.22 -23.87 -10.09
N LYS A 68 -8.05 -23.51 -9.55
CA LYS A 68 -7.33 -24.36 -8.56
C LYS A 68 -8.13 -24.52 -7.26
N LEU A 69 -8.76 -23.48 -6.76
CA LEU A 69 -9.63 -23.58 -5.59
C LEU A 69 -10.84 -24.48 -5.87
N LEU A 70 -11.42 -24.41 -7.08
CA LEU A 70 -12.53 -25.27 -7.50
C LEU A 70 -12.10 -26.75 -7.59
N GLU A 71 -10.96 -27.05 -8.19
CA GLU A 71 -10.38 -28.40 -8.29
C GLU A 71 -10.13 -29.05 -6.91
N HIS A 72 -9.89 -28.23 -5.86
CA HIS A 72 -9.64 -28.70 -4.49
C HIS A 72 -10.86 -28.60 -3.57
N ASP A 73 -12.06 -28.47 -4.10
CA ASP A 73 -13.31 -28.30 -3.31
C ASP A 73 -13.22 -27.11 -2.31
N LEU A 74 -12.52 -26.03 -2.72
CA LEU A 74 -12.45 -24.79 -1.96
C LEU A 74 -13.25 -23.65 -2.58
N ALA A 75 -13.74 -23.81 -3.81
CA ALA A 75 -14.72 -22.92 -4.44
C ALA A 75 -16.01 -23.69 -4.69
N TYR A 76 -17.14 -23.06 -4.45
CA TYR A 76 -18.46 -23.66 -4.69
C TYR A 76 -19.52 -22.59 -4.95
N LYS A 77 -20.59 -22.98 -5.64
CA LYS A 77 -21.75 -22.13 -5.89
C LYS A 77 -22.90 -22.50 -4.97
N SER A 78 -23.53 -21.52 -4.37
CA SER A 78 -24.66 -21.74 -3.46
C SER A 78 -25.60 -20.54 -3.47
N THR A 79 -26.88 -20.83 -3.29
CA THR A 79 -27.90 -19.81 -3.05
C THR A 79 -27.94 -19.51 -1.56
N GLY A 80 -27.91 -18.25 -1.21
CA GLY A 80 -27.97 -17.81 0.18
C GLY A 80 -28.27 -16.33 0.31
N ASP A 81 -28.49 -15.94 1.55
CA ASP A 81 -28.71 -14.54 1.88
C ASP A 81 -27.39 -13.78 1.87
N VAL A 82 -27.31 -12.76 1.02
CA VAL A 82 -26.14 -11.91 0.85
C VAL A 82 -26.48 -10.45 1.14
N ASN A 83 -25.50 -9.71 1.63
CA ASN A 83 -25.63 -8.27 1.80
C ASN A 83 -25.68 -7.59 0.42
N TRP A 84 -26.72 -6.85 0.16
CA TRP A 84 -26.91 -6.11 -1.07
C TRP A 84 -26.90 -4.60 -0.82
N CYS A 85 -26.12 -3.87 -1.57
CA CYS A 85 -26.19 -2.40 -1.58
C CYS A 85 -27.08 -1.93 -2.74
N PRO A 86 -28.27 -1.34 -2.46
CA PRO A 86 -29.17 -0.88 -3.53
C PRO A 86 -28.61 0.31 -4.32
N SER A 87 -27.78 1.15 -3.71
CA SER A 87 -27.15 2.28 -4.38
C SER A 87 -25.96 1.90 -5.25
N CYS A 88 -25.19 0.91 -4.83
CA CYS A 88 -24.05 0.39 -5.59
C CYS A 88 -24.44 -0.76 -6.53
N GLU A 89 -25.68 -1.26 -6.42
CA GLU A 89 -26.23 -2.37 -7.22
C GLU A 89 -25.32 -3.62 -7.20
N THR A 90 -24.87 -4.00 -5.98
CA THR A 90 -23.91 -5.10 -5.83
C THR A 90 -24.05 -5.84 -4.52
N VAL A 91 -23.60 -7.10 -4.54
CA VAL A 91 -23.31 -7.88 -3.33
C VAL A 91 -22.08 -7.32 -2.62
N LEU A 92 -22.13 -7.31 -1.30
CA LEU A 92 -21.04 -6.93 -0.42
C LEU A 92 -20.58 -8.13 0.39
N ALA A 93 -19.27 -8.30 0.55
CA ALA A 93 -18.73 -9.18 1.57
C ALA A 93 -19.13 -8.68 2.98
N ASN A 94 -19.13 -9.57 3.97
CA ASN A 94 -19.53 -9.20 5.34
C ASN A 94 -18.67 -8.06 5.90
N GLU A 95 -17.41 -8.04 5.55
CA GLU A 95 -16.39 -7.03 5.94
C GLU A 95 -16.67 -5.65 5.36
N GLN A 96 -17.44 -5.58 4.27
CA GLN A 96 -17.82 -4.35 3.58
C GLN A 96 -19.11 -3.73 4.12
N VAL A 97 -19.71 -4.34 5.13
CA VAL A 97 -20.90 -3.82 5.82
C VAL A 97 -20.52 -3.38 7.22
N LYS A 98 -20.70 -2.09 7.51
CA LYS A 98 -20.42 -1.48 8.81
C LYS A 98 -21.72 -0.91 9.37
N GLU A 99 -22.13 -1.39 10.54
CA GLU A 99 -23.37 -0.94 11.19
C GLU A 99 -24.61 -1.01 10.27
N GLY A 100 -24.71 -2.08 9.45
CA GLY A 100 -25.80 -2.27 8.49
C GLY A 100 -25.74 -1.35 7.27
N LYS A 101 -24.61 -0.70 7.00
CA LYS A 101 -24.42 0.22 5.88
C LYS A 101 -23.24 -0.20 5.00
N CYS A 102 -23.37 0.09 3.72
CA CYS A 102 -22.27 -0.07 2.76
C CYS A 102 -21.08 0.83 3.15
N GLU A 103 -19.90 0.25 3.29
CA GLU A 103 -18.68 1.01 3.65
C GLU A 103 -18.30 2.09 2.63
N ARG A 104 -18.78 1.96 1.38
CA ARG A 104 -18.45 2.87 0.27
C ARG A 104 -19.39 4.06 0.13
N CYS A 105 -20.70 3.82 0.14
CA CYS A 105 -21.70 4.86 -0.11
C CYS A 105 -22.55 5.18 1.12
N SER A 106 -22.35 4.49 2.25
CA SER A 106 -23.11 4.64 3.50
C SER A 106 -24.60 4.36 3.38
N THR A 107 -25.07 3.81 2.26
CA THR A 107 -26.47 3.39 2.08
C THR A 107 -26.75 2.16 2.95
N VAL A 108 -27.92 2.10 3.56
CA VAL A 108 -28.39 0.92 4.30
C VAL A 108 -28.41 -0.27 3.35
N THR A 109 -27.88 -1.41 3.80
CA THR A 109 -27.83 -2.64 3.00
C THR A 109 -29.08 -3.46 3.21
N ASP A 110 -29.51 -4.13 2.15
CA ASP A 110 -30.62 -5.10 2.19
C ASP A 110 -30.05 -6.53 2.19
N MET A 111 -30.84 -7.48 2.64
CA MET A 111 -30.55 -8.90 2.44
C MET A 111 -31.25 -9.36 1.16
N LYS A 112 -30.49 -9.99 0.25
CA LYS A 112 -31.05 -10.64 -0.96
C LYS A 112 -30.66 -12.10 -0.99
N ASN A 113 -31.58 -12.95 -1.40
CA ASN A 113 -31.31 -14.36 -1.64
C ASN A 113 -30.86 -14.52 -3.09
N LEU A 114 -29.54 -14.75 -3.30
CA LEU A 114 -28.92 -14.85 -4.61
C LEU A 114 -28.01 -16.08 -4.68
N GLU A 115 -27.87 -16.64 -5.87
CA GLU A 115 -26.87 -17.66 -6.14
C GLU A 115 -25.53 -16.98 -6.34
N GLN A 116 -24.51 -17.40 -5.57
CA GLN A 116 -23.18 -16.77 -5.53
C GLN A 116 -22.09 -17.82 -5.45
N TRP A 117 -20.89 -17.43 -5.88
CA TRP A 117 -19.66 -18.21 -5.64
C TRP A 117 -19.03 -17.84 -4.30
N TYR A 118 -18.55 -18.88 -3.61
CA TYR A 118 -17.91 -18.79 -2.31
C TYR A 118 -16.58 -19.52 -2.31
N PHE A 119 -15.61 -18.98 -1.55
CA PHE A 119 -14.41 -19.71 -1.15
C PHE A 119 -14.56 -20.23 0.28
N ARG A 120 -14.23 -21.51 0.50
CA ARG A 120 -14.31 -22.18 1.81
C ARG A 120 -13.15 -21.76 2.73
N ILE A 121 -12.98 -20.48 2.97
CA ILE A 121 -11.96 -19.94 3.87
C ILE A 121 -12.13 -20.50 5.29
N THR A 122 -13.34 -20.91 5.67
CA THR A 122 -13.63 -21.55 6.98
C THR A 122 -12.87 -22.85 7.19
N LYS A 123 -12.48 -23.59 6.13
CA LYS A 123 -11.61 -24.78 6.24
C LYS A 123 -10.20 -24.43 6.76
N TYR A 124 -9.78 -23.16 6.65
CA TYR A 124 -8.46 -22.67 7.10
C TYR A 124 -8.55 -21.92 8.43
N ARG A 125 -9.74 -21.70 9.00
CA ARG A 125 -9.97 -20.89 10.19
C ARG A 125 -9.04 -21.24 11.35
N ASP A 126 -8.98 -22.51 11.74
CA ASP A 126 -8.22 -22.93 12.91
C ASP A 126 -6.71 -22.75 12.71
N ARG A 127 -6.24 -22.95 11.48
CA ARG A 127 -4.84 -22.73 11.08
C ARG A 127 -4.51 -21.23 11.05
N LEU A 128 -5.40 -20.41 10.50
CA LEU A 128 -5.29 -18.94 10.52
C LEU A 128 -5.21 -18.41 11.96
N ILE A 129 -6.02 -18.93 12.88
CA ILE A 129 -6.00 -18.54 14.31
C ILE A 129 -4.68 -18.99 14.95
N LYS A 130 -4.29 -20.26 14.79
CA LYS A 130 -3.09 -20.82 15.36
C LYS A 130 -1.83 -20.05 14.97
N ASN A 131 -1.72 -19.65 13.71
CA ASN A 131 -0.53 -18.98 13.21
C ASN A 131 -0.39 -17.54 13.74
N LEU A 132 -1.47 -16.92 14.28
CA LEU A 132 -1.36 -15.62 14.96
C LEU A 132 -0.39 -15.62 16.14
N ASP A 133 -0.09 -16.78 16.70
CA ASP A 133 0.79 -16.89 17.87
C ASP A 133 2.27 -16.62 17.53
N TRP A 134 2.68 -16.84 16.28
CA TRP A 134 4.08 -16.74 15.88
C TRP A 134 4.39 -15.73 14.76
N ILE A 135 3.38 -15.24 14.02
CA ILE A 135 3.62 -14.23 12.98
C ILE A 135 4.01 -12.87 13.58
N ASP A 136 4.91 -12.14 12.91
CA ASP A 136 5.35 -10.79 13.33
C ASP A 136 4.42 -9.70 12.77
N TYR A 137 3.21 -9.67 13.30
CA TYR A 137 2.20 -8.66 13.02
C TYR A 137 1.95 -7.80 14.27
N PRO A 138 1.51 -6.53 14.11
CA PRO A 138 1.13 -5.70 15.27
C PRO A 138 0.08 -6.41 16.16
N GLU A 139 0.26 -6.37 17.47
CA GLU A 139 -0.62 -7.07 18.42
C GLU A 139 -2.10 -6.69 18.27
N LYS A 140 -2.36 -5.42 17.98
CA LYS A 140 -3.72 -4.95 17.68
C LYS A 140 -4.32 -5.66 16.46
N THR A 141 -3.53 -5.86 15.42
CA THR A 141 -3.94 -6.59 14.20
C THR A 141 -4.24 -8.05 14.50
N LYS A 142 -3.36 -8.73 15.28
CA LYS A 142 -3.58 -10.11 15.70
C LYS A 142 -4.87 -10.25 16.52
N ALA A 143 -5.11 -9.33 17.45
CA ALA A 143 -6.34 -9.33 18.26
C ALA A 143 -7.60 -9.12 17.41
N MET A 144 -7.55 -8.20 16.43
CA MET A 144 -8.65 -7.97 15.50
C MET A 144 -8.93 -9.21 14.63
N GLN A 145 -7.88 -9.82 14.07
CA GLN A 145 -8.00 -11.04 13.26
C GLN A 145 -8.54 -12.19 14.09
N ARG A 146 -8.05 -12.42 15.32
CA ARG A 146 -8.53 -13.49 16.20
C ARG A 146 -10.03 -13.38 16.44
N HIS A 147 -10.49 -12.19 16.84
CA HIS A 147 -11.91 -11.94 17.07
C HIS A 147 -12.76 -12.15 15.80
N TRP A 148 -12.27 -11.69 14.64
CA TRP A 148 -12.97 -11.86 13.37
C TRP A 148 -13.05 -13.32 12.94
N LEU A 149 -11.95 -14.07 13.09
CA LEU A 149 -11.85 -15.47 12.69
C LEU A 149 -12.74 -16.39 13.55
N GLU A 150 -13.08 -16.02 14.79
CA GLU A 150 -14.03 -16.78 15.63
C GLU A 150 -15.41 -16.91 14.99
N THR A 151 -15.85 -15.92 14.24
CA THR A 151 -17.17 -15.88 13.58
C THR A 151 -17.06 -15.93 12.05
N LEU A 152 -15.90 -16.40 11.54
CA LEU A 152 -15.61 -16.44 10.11
C LEU A 152 -16.68 -17.24 9.34
N ARG A 153 -17.12 -16.68 8.22
CA ARG A 153 -17.97 -17.32 7.22
C ARG A 153 -17.18 -17.51 5.92
N ASP A 154 -17.69 -18.37 5.04
CA ASP A 154 -17.10 -18.52 3.72
C ASP A 154 -17.14 -17.21 2.94
N TRP A 155 -16.09 -16.95 2.20
CA TRP A 155 -15.90 -15.70 1.48
C TRP A 155 -16.71 -15.68 0.19
N CYS A 156 -17.75 -14.83 0.11
CA CYS A 156 -18.51 -14.60 -1.10
C CYS A 156 -17.66 -13.82 -2.11
N VAL A 157 -17.31 -14.45 -3.24
CA VAL A 157 -16.34 -13.90 -4.20
C VAL A 157 -16.95 -13.46 -5.53
N SER A 158 -18.21 -13.76 -5.82
CA SER A 158 -18.85 -13.29 -7.06
C SER A 158 -19.49 -11.90 -6.89
N ARG A 159 -19.43 -11.12 -7.95
CA ARG A 159 -19.98 -9.75 -8.03
C ARG A 159 -20.73 -9.58 -9.35
N GLN A 160 -21.92 -8.99 -9.31
CA GLN A 160 -22.74 -8.64 -10.46
C GLN A 160 -22.24 -7.33 -11.07
N ARG A 161 -21.05 -7.38 -11.68
CA ARG A 161 -20.33 -6.21 -12.23
C ARG A 161 -19.81 -6.45 -13.62
N LYS A 162 -19.72 -5.38 -14.39
CA LYS A 162 -19.06 -5.39 -15.69
C LYS A 162 -17.54 -5.18 -15.59
N TRP A 163 -17.10 -4.48 -14.54
CA TRP A 163 -15.68 -4.15 -14.30
C TRP A 163 -15.11 -5.00 -13.18
N GLY A 164 -14.50 -6.11 -13.52
CA GLY A 164 -13.91 -7.10 -12.63
C GLY A 164 -13.28 -8.24 -13.42
N CYS A 165 -12.54 -9.10 -12.75
CA CYS A 165 -12.01 -10.32 -13.33
C CYS A 165 -13.14 -11.30 -13.63
N PRO A 166 -13.39 -11.71 -14.89
CA PRO A 166 -14.46 -12.66 -15.22
C PRO A 166 -14.22 -14.02 -14.56
N ILE A 167 -15.26 -14.62 -14.01
CA ILE A 167 -15.21 -15.98 -13.47
C ILE A 167 -15.05 -16.97 -14.65
N PRO A 168 -14.04 -17.87 -14.61
CA PRO A 168 -13.69 -18.74 -15.75
C PRO A 168 -14.60 -19.98 -15.83
N ILE A 169 -15.90 -19.79 -15.78
CA ILE A 169 -16.92 -20.84 -15.92
C ILE A 169 -17.83 -20.51 -17.08
N GLU A 170 -18.07 -21.46 -17.96
CA GLU A 170 -18.92 -21.27 -19.13
C GLU A 170 -20.34 -20.86 -18.71
N GLY A 171 -20.87 -19.81 -19.34
CA GLY A 171 -22.19 -19.27 -19.04
C GLY A 171 -22.24 -18.37 -17.78
N GLU A 172 -21.17 -18.23 -17.03
CA GLU A 172 -21.10 -17.31 -15.90
C GLU A 172 -20.89 -15.87 -16.39
N THR A 173 -21.67 -14.95 -15.80
CA THR A 173 -21.61 -13.51 -16.14
C THR A 173 -21.07 -12.64 -15.01
N ASP A 174 -20.93 -13.21 -13.83
CA ASP A 174 -20.38 -12.53 -12.67
C ASP A 174 -18.87 -12.35 -12.78
N THR A 175 -18.36 -11.38 -12.06
CA THR A 175 -16.90 -11.15 -11.90
C THR A 175 -16.48 -11.50 -10.48
N LEU A 176 -15.18 -11.71 -10.31
CA LEU A 176 -14.60 -11.95 -8.98
C LEU A 176 -14.47 -10.66 -8.18
N ASP A 177 -14.54 -10.79 -6.87
CA ASP A 177 -14.18 -9.73 -5.92
C ASP A 177 -12.74 -9.28 -6.15
N THR A 178 -12.49 -7.99 -6.20
CA THR A 178 -11.14 -7.42 -6.40
C THR A 178 -10.12 -7.88 -5.35
N PHE A 179 -10.57 -8.27 -4.15
CA PHE A 179 -9.68 -8.86 -3.15
C PHE A 179 -9.10 -10.21 -3.57
N VAL A 180 -9.71 -10.91 -4.52
CA VAL A 180 -9.12 -12.13 -5.10
C VAL A 180 -7.88 -11.76 -5.91
N ASP A 181 -7.96 -10.70 -6.73
CA ASP A 181 -6.83 -10.18 -7.52
C ASP A 181 -5.66 -9.77 -6.61
N SER A 182 -5.94 -9.10 -5.51
CA SER A 182 -4.93 -8.60 -4.59
C SER A 182 -4.45 -9.61 -3.54
N SER A 183 -5.06 -10.81 -3.46
CA SER A 183 -4.68 -11.79 -2.44
C SER A 183 -3.33 -12.50 -2.70
N PHE A 184 -2.78 -12.41 -3.90
CA PHE A 184 -1.55 -13.12 -4.31
C PHE A 184 -0.54 -12.26 -5.10
N TYR A 185 -0.78 -10.96 -5.28
CA TYR A 185 0.03 -10.10 -6.13
C TYR A 185 1.52 -10.07 -5.74
N PHE A 186 1.83 -10.16 -4.45
CA PHE A 186 3.20 -10.21 -3.94
C PHE A 186 3.97 -11.45 -4.43
N ILE A 187 3.27 -12.55 -4.74
CA ILE A 187 3.85 -13.74 -5.37
C ILE A 187 4.17 -13.44 -6.83
N ARG A 188 3.24 -12.81 -7.56
CA ARG A 188 3.44 -12.41 -8.96
C ARG A 188 4.59 -11.43 -9.14
N TYR A 189 4.84 -10.55 -8.17
CA TYR A 189 5.98 -9.64 -8.22
C TYR A 189 7.34 -10.36 -8.27
N CYS A 190 7.43 -11.56 -7.73
CA CYS A 190 8.67 -12.33 -7.78
C CYS A 190 8.99 -12.87 -9.19
N ASP A 191 7.96 -13.07 -10.04
CA ASP A 191 8.12 -13.62 -11.38
C ASP A 191 7.06 -13.05 -12.36
N PRO A 192 7.03 -11.71 -12.57
CA PRO A 192 5.91 -11.02 -13.21
C PRO A 192 5.72 -11.40 -14.69
N ASN A 193 6.79 -11.82 -15.37
CA ASN A 193 6.78 -12.16 -16.79
C ASN A 193 6.63 -13.67 -17.07
N ASN A 194 6.37 -14.48 -16.05
CA ASN A 194 6.15 -15.91 -16.24
C ASN A 194 4.76 -16.14 -16.83
N GLU A 195 4.69 -16.79 -17.97
CA GLU A 195 3.44 -17.08 -18.66
C GLU A 195 2.92 -18.48 -18.43
N THR A 196 3.73 -19.37 -17.87
CA THR A 196 3.45 -20.80 -17.72
C THR A 196 3.00 -21.20 -16.32
N GLU A 197 3.46 -20.50 -15.31
CA GLU A 197 3.13 -20.73 -13.90
C GLU A 197 3.00 -19.42 -13.13
N LEU A 198 2.27 -19.44 -12.02
CA LEU A 198 2.03 -18.26 -11.18
C LEU A 198 3.34 -17.58 -10.75
N CYS A 199 4.30 -18.39 -10.34
CA CYS A 199 5.65 -18.00 -9.98
C CYS A 199 6.54 -19.23 -9.95
N SER A 200 7.74 -19.16 -10.53
CA SER A 200 8.72 -20.22 -10.40
C SER A 200 9.16 -20.34 -8.94
N LYS A 201 9.15 -21.57 -8.41
CA LYS A 201 9.50 -21.83 -7.01
C LYS A 201 10.88 -21.29 -6.62
N SER A 202 11.83 -21.30 -7.57
CA SER A 202 13.18 -20.75 -7.37
C SER A 202 13.24 -19.23 -7.28
N LYS A 203 12.24 -18.52 -7.80
CA LYS A 203 12.15 -17.05 -7.79
C LYS A 203 11.30 -16.53 -6.63
N TYR A 204 10.39 -17.35 -6.10
CA TYR A 204 9.55 -16.93 -5.00
C TYR A 204 10.40 -16.54 -3.78
N LYS A 205 10.08 -15.38 -3.23
CA LYS A 205 10.65 -14.90 -1.96
C LYS A 205 9.55 -14.26 -1.15
N GLN A 206 9.40 -14.74 0.08
CA GLN A 206 8.49 -14.13 1.04
C GLN A 206 8.91 -12.68 1.31
N PRO A 207 7.99 -11.69 1.23
CA PRO A 207 8.28 -10.30 1.59
C PRO A 207 8.83 -10.19 3.02
N ASP A 208 9.98 -9.51 3.16
CA ASP A 208 10.61 -9.27 4.48
C ASP A 208 9.81 -8.27 5.30
N LEU A 209 9.26 -7.25 4.65
CA LEU A 209 8.45 -6.21 5.26
C LEU A 209 7.24 -5.91 4.39
N TYR A 210 6.07 -5.94 4.99
CA TYR A 210 4.80 -5.60 4.35
C TYR A 210 4.16 -4.41 5.03
N VAL A 211 4.00 -3.31 4.31
CA VAL A 211 3.50 -2.04 4.83
C VAL A 211 2.12 -1.75 4.27
N GLY A 212 1.17 -1.44 5.15
CA GLY A 212 -0.20 -1.11 4.73
C GLY A 212 -1.06 -0.57 5.86
N GLY A 213 -2.24 -0.03 5.53
CA GLY A 213 -3.18 0.49 6.52
C GLY A 213 -3.78 -0.59 7.42
N SER A 214 -4.03 -0.25 8.68
CA SER A 214 -4.64 -1.17 9.65
C SER A 214 -6.09 -1.54 9.32
N GLU A 215 -6.75 -0.81 8.43
CA GLU A 215 -8.09 -1.12 7.93
C GLU A 215 -8.17 -2.46 7.18
N HIS A 216 -7.04 -2.93 6.66
CA HIS A 216 -6.94 -4.21 5.95
C HIS A 216 -6.74 -5.41 6.86
N ALA A 217 -6.67 -5.23 8.19
CA ALA A 217 -6.42 -6.29 9.16
C ALA A 217 -7.38 -7.49 8.99
N CYS A 218 -8.69 -7.22 8.84
CA CYS A 218 -9.74 -8.24 8.71
C CYS A 218 -10.25 -8.42 7.27
N MET A 219 -9.60 -7.84 6.28
CA MET A 219 -9.93 -7.98 4.85
C MET A 219 -8.75 -8.57 4.11
N HIS A 220 -8.00 -7.73 3.38
CA HIS A 220 -6.90 -8.15 2.54
C HIS A 220 -5.89 -9.08 3.24
N LEU A 221 -5.48 -8.78 4.49
CA LEU A 221 -4.49 -9.61 5.19
C LEU A 221 -5.01 -11.02 5.48
N ILE A 222 -6.28 -11.18 5.83
CA ILE A 222 -6.86 -12.52 6.05
C ILE A 222 -6.97 -13.28 4.72
N TYR A 223 -7.42 -12.61 3.67
CA TYR A 223 -7.53 -13.22 2.34
C TYR A 223 -6.16 -13.61 1.77
N ALA A 224 -5.16 -12.74 1.90
CA ALA A 224 -3.79 -13.05 1.50
C ALA A 224 -3.21 -14.24 2.26
N ARG A 225 -3.44 -14.35 3.58
CA ARG A 225 -3.03 -15.49 4.39
C ARG A 225 -3.70 -16.79 3.96
N PHE A 226 -5.01 -16.76 3.73
CA PHE A 226 -5.76 -17.92 3.24
C PHE A 226 -5.24 -18.41 1.90
N ILE A 227 -5.14 -17.54 0.91
CA ILE A 227 -4.65 -17.90 -0.43
C ILE A 227 -3.20 -18.39 -0.38
N ASN A 228 -2.37 -17.74 0.42
CA ASN A 228 -0.98 -18.19 0.61
C ASN A 228 -0.90 -19.60 1.21
N MET A 229 -1.68 -19.88 2.26
CA MET A 229 -1.74 -21.23 2.85
C MET A 229 -2.21 -22.29 1.84
N PHE A 230 -3.21 -21.95 1.02
CA PHE A 230 -3.67 -22.83 -0.05
C PHE A 230 -2.55 -23.12 -1.06
N LEU A 231 -1.87 -22.08 -1.55
CA LEU A 231 -0.76 -22.22 -2.50
C LEU A 231 0.43 -22.99 -1.90
N TYR A 232 0.66 -22.85 -0.60
CA TYR A 232 1.63 -23.67 0.15
C TYR A 232 1.22 -25.14 0.16
N ASP A 233 -0.04 -25.45 0.45
CA ASP A 233 -0.55 -26.83 0.56
C ASP A 233 -0.46 -27.57 -0.78
N ILE A 234 -0.67 -26.85 -1.91
CA ILE A 234 -0.51 -27.44 -3.26
C ILE A 234 0.92 -27.33 -3.81
N GLY A 235 1.89 -26.90 -2.99
CA GLY A 235 3.32 -26.93 -3.31
C GLY A 235 3.81 -25.85 -4.28
N ILE A 236 3.06 -24.79 -4.52
CA ILE A 236 3.45 -23.68 -5.41
C ILE A 236 4.49 -22.78 -4.75
N ILE A 237 4.34 -22.51 -3.45
CA ILE A 237 5.25 -21.68 -2.64
C ILE A 237 5.81 -22.48 -1.45
N SER A 238 6.85 -21.95 -0.81
CA SER A 238 7.59 -22.63 0.26
C SER A 238 7.21 -22.20 1.67
N GLU A 239 6.57 -21.03 1.83
CA GLU A 239 6.20 -20.47 3.13
C GLU A 239 4.70 -20.50 3.36
N GLU A 240 4.30 -20.93 4.56
CA GLU A 240 2.91 -21.05 4.95
C GLU A 240 2.23 -19.69 5.14
N GLU A 241 2.94 -18.69 5.66
CA GLU A 241 2.44 -17.33 5.84
C GLU A 241 3.04 -16.37 4.81
N PRO A 242 2.26 -15.37 4.35
CA PRO A 242 2.68 -14.55 3.21
C PRO A 242 3.81 -13.57 3.53
N PHE A 243 3.89 -13.04 4.75
CA PHE A 243 4.77 -11.94 5.11
C PHE A 243 5.58 -12.29 6.36
N LYS A 244 6.90 -11.97 6.35
CA LYS A 244 7.74 -12.12 7.54
C LYS A 244 7.32 -11.13 8.62
N ARG A 245 7.09 -9.88 8.25
CA ARG A 245 6.69 -8.82 9.16
C ARG A 245 5.66 -7.90 8.52
N VAL A 246 4.63 -7.53 9.27
CA VAL A 246 3.64 -6.52 8.86
C VAL A 246 3.79 -5.27 9.72
N VAL A 247 3.73 -4.11 9.07
CA VAL A 247 3.81 -2.80 9.70
C VAL A 247 2.65 -1.92 9.21
N HIS A 248 1.98 -1.26 10.13
CA HIS A 248 0.95 -0.28 9.80
C HIS A 248 1.45 1.14 10.01
N GLN A 249 1.35 1.96 8.98
CA GLN A 249 1.55 3.41 9.12
C GLN A 249 0.31 4.06 9.76
N GLY A 250 0.55 5.14 10.49
CA GLY A 250 -0.52 6.01 10.98
C GLY A 250 -1.16 6.82 9.86
N MET A 251 -2.33 7.33 10.14
CA MET A 251 -3.12 8.10 9.16
C MET A 251 -2.76 9.58 9.20
N ILE A 252 -2.59 10.19 8.03
CA ILE A 252 -2.47 11.63 7.92
C ILE A 252 -3.88 12.23 7.77
N LEU A 253 -4.24 13.09 8.70
CA LEU A 253 -5.51 13.79 8.72
C LEU A 253 -5.35 15.20 8.15
N ASN A 254 -6.40 15.75 7.58
CA ASN A 254 -6.51 17.17 7.27
C ASN A 254 -7.72 17.73 8.00
N ASP A 255 -7.53 18.79 8.80
CA ASP A 255 -8.53 19.33 9.72
C ASP A 255 -9.13 18.28 10.67
N GLY A 256 -8.30 17.36 11.16
CA GLY A 256 -8.70 16.28 12.06
C GLY A 256 -9.53 15.18 11.42
N ILE A 257 -9.69 15.20 10.09
CA ILE A 257 -10.53 14.26 9.34
C ILE A 257 -9.68 13.48 8.33
N LYS A 258 -9.98 12.19 8.16
CA LYS A 258 -9.37 11.38 7.09
C LYS A 258 -9.57 12.04 5.74
N MET A 259 -8.47 12.21 4.99
CA MET A 259 -8.53 12.76 3.63
C MET A 259 -9.36 11.86 2.71
N ALA A 260 -10.28 12.47 1.97
CA ALA A 260 -11.07 11.80 0.95
C ALA A 260 -11.48 12.78 -0.16
N LYS A 261 -11.40 12.34 -1.42
CA LYS A 261 -11.81 13.16 -2.57
C LYS A 261 -13.27 13.65 -2.44
N SER A 262 -14.15 12.80 -1.89
CA SER A 262 -15.55 13.14 -1.64
C SER A 262 -15.77 14.25 -0.59
N LYS A 263 -14.76 14.49 0.27
CA LYS A 263 -14.79 15.53 1.31
C LYS A 263 -14.09 16.83 0.89
N GLY A 264 -13.40 16.84 -0.26
CA GLY A 264 -12.67 18.00 -0.75
C GLY A 264 -11.47 18.42 0.10
N ASN A 265 -11.00 17.54 1.01
CA ASN A 265 -9.92 17.82 1.96
C ASN A 265 -8.60 17.10 1.61
N VAL A 266 -8.45 16.65 0.38
CA VAL A 266 -7.23 16.00 -0.11
C VAL A 266 -6.17 17.05 -0.42
N VAL A 267 -4.96 16.82 0.03
CA VAL A 267 -3.78 17.58 -0.36
C VAL A 267 -3.28 17.06 -1.70
N ASP A 268 -3.14 17.95 -2.69
CA ASP A 268 -2.57 17.58 -3.99
C ASP A 268 -1.04 17.53 -3.90
N PRO A 269 -0.41 16.35 -4.07
CA PRO A 269 1.03 16.24 -4.03
C PRO A 269 1.74 17.05 -5.13
N GLY A 270 1.10 17.29 -6.29
CA GLY A 270 1.63 18.10 -7.38
C GLY A 270 1.81 19.58 -7.03
N SER A 271 1.26 20.04 -5.91
CA SER A 271 1.42 21.41 -5.41
C SER A 271 2.70 21.63 -4.61
N TYR A 272 3.50 20.57 -4.38
CA TYR A 272 4.69 20.60 -3.54
C TYR A 272 5.87 19.99 -4.28
N ASP A 273 7.07 20.47 -3.90
CA ASP A 273 8.29 19.80 -4.31
C ASP A 273 8.43 18.43 -3.64
N ALA A 274 8.99 17.45 -4.36
CA ALA A 274 9.09 16.06 -3.88
C ALA A 274 9.82 15.93 -2.55
N ASP A 275 11.00 16.58 -2.41
CA ASP A 275 11.79 16.51 -1.19
C ASP A 275 11.09 17.22 -0.01
N GLU A 276 10.41 18.36 -0.29
CA GLU A 276 9.62 19.06 0.72
C GLU A 276 8.51 18.17 1.27
N LEU A 277 7.74 17.55 0.38
CA LEU A 277 6.64 16.69 0.76
C LEU A 277 7.12 15.43 1.48
N ARG A 278 8.13 14.74 0.95
CA ARG A 278 8.71 13.54 1.57
C ARG A 278 9.22 13.81 2.98
N PHE A 279 10.02 14.85 3.14
CA PHE A 279 10.62 15.18 4.44
C PHE A 279 9.59 15.70 5.43
N TYR A 280 8.57 16.43 4.96
CA TYR A 280 7.46 16.86 5.80
C TYR A 280 6.61 15.66 6.28
N LEU A 281 6.28 14.72 5.41
CA LEU A 281 5.54 13.51 5.80
C LEU A 281 6.29 12.68 6.85
N MET A 282 7.62 12.65 6.79
CA MET A 282 8.44 12.03 7.83
C MET A 282 8.36 12.79 9.17
N PHE A 283 8.21 14.13 9.13
CA PHE A 283 8.23 15.00 10.29
C PHE A 283 6.87 15.17 10.96
N ILE A 284 5.77 14.98 10.23
CA ILE A 284 4.39 15.34 10.66
C ILE A 284 3.94 14.66 11.95
N GLY A 285 4.51 13.50 12.29
CA GLY A 285 4.18 12.75 13.50
C GLY A 285 4.97 11.45 13.64
N HIS A 286 4.64 10.70 14.66
CA HIS A 286 5.20 9.37 14.82
C HIS A 286 4.64 8.44 13.73
N TYR A 287 5.50 7.62 13.13
CA TYR A 287 5.12 6.80 11.95
C TYR A 287 3.87 5.94 12.18
N PHE A 288 3.73 5.34 13.35
CA PHE A 288 2.60 4.46 13.68
C PHE A 288 1.33 5.19 14.10
N ASP A 289 1.46 6.44 14.56
CA ASP A 289 0.34 7.24 15.05
C ASP A 289 -0.24 8.15 13.96
N GLY A 290 0.59 8.48 12.97
CA GLY A 290 0.25 9.45 11.94
C GLY A 290 0.38 10.90 12.41
N GLY A 291 -0.39 11.80 11.80
CA GLY A 291 -0.34 13.22 12.15
C GLY A 291 -1.41 14.04 11.45
N SER A 292 -1.40 15.35 11.71
CA SER A 292 -2.30 16.30 11.07
C SER A 292 -1.53 17.16 10.06
N TRP A 293 -2.03 17.24 8.84
CA TRP A 293 -1.49 18.11 7.80
C TRP A 293 -1.57 19.59 8.22
N SER A 294 -0.57 20.37 7.88
CA SER A 294 -0.53 21.82 8.10
C SER A 294 0.35 22.49 7.05
N ASP A 295 -0.24 23.37 6.25
CA ASP A 295 0.51 24.17 5.26
C ASP A 295 1.54 25.11 5.91
N GLN A 296 1.32 25.52 7.15
CA GLN A 296 2.27 26.34 7.88
C GLN A 296 3.52 25.53 8.30
N ASN A 297 3.34 24.26 8.64
CA ASN A 297 4.44 23.43 9.13
C ASN A 297 5.38 23.00 8.00
N ILE A 298 4.90 22.80 6.78
CA ILE A 298 5.75 22.47 5.62
C ILE A 298 6.70 23.62 5.28
N GLU A 299 6.34 24.87 5.58
CA GLU A 299 7.24 26.02 5.44
C GLU A 299 8.51 25.91 6.32
N GLY A 300 8.42 25.22 7.44
CA GLY A 300 9.56 24.87 8.27
C GLY A 300 10.58 23.97 7.53
N VAL A 301 10.07 23.00 6.77
CA VAL A 301 10.89 22.12 5.93
C VAL A 301 11.51 22.90 4.77
N ARG A 302 10.77 23.77 4.11
CA ARG A 302 11.30 24.65 3.05
C ARG A 302 12.47 25.50 3.53
N ARG A 303 12.33 26.12 4.72
CA ARG A 303 13.40 26.90 5.33
C ARG A 303 14.61 26.02 5.68
N PHE A 304 14.39 24.79 6.13
CA PHE A 304 15.46 23.84 6.39
C PHE A 304 16.22 23.52 5.10
N ILE A 305 15.55 23.18 4.01
CA ILE A 305 16.16 22.83 2.71
C ILE A 305 17.00 23.99 2.19
N ARG A 306 16.46 25.22 2.20
CA ARG A 306 17.20 26.40 1.75
C ARG A 306 18.46 26.63 2.59
N ARG A 307 18.37 26.58 3.91
CA ARG A 307 19.52 26.74 4.81
C ARG A 307 20.58 25.65 4.58
N PHE A 308 20.14 24.42 4.41
CA PHE A 308 21.05 23.32 4.11
C PHE A 308 21.77 23.55 2.78
N ALA A 309 21.06 23.87 1.72
CA ALA A 309 21.63 24.14 0.40
C ALA A 309 22.61 25.29 0.43
N THR A 310 22.32 26.41 1.12
CA THR A 310 23.22 27.52 1.30
C THR A 310 24.49 27.08 2.05
N TRP A 311 24.34 26.36 3.15
CA TRP A 311 25.46 25.87 3.95
C TRP A 311 26.41 24.96 3.16
N MET A 312 25.86 24.08 2.32
CA MET A 312 26.68 23.21 1.46
C MET A 312 27.46 23.95 0.37
N ASN A 313 27.06 25.16 0.01
CA ASN A 313 27.79 26.01 -0.95
C ASN A 313 28.88 26.87 -0.33
N GLU A 314 28.98 26.98 1.01
CA GLU A 314 30.06 27.73 1.66
C GLU A 314 31.38 26.95 1.58
N GLU A 315 32.45 27.58 1.08
CA GLU A 315 33.78 26.96 1.00
C GLU A 315 34.52 27.03 2.34
N GLY A 316 35.24 25.95 2.69
CA GLY A 316 36.02 25.89 3.91
C GLY A 316 36.74 24.58 4.14
N MET A 317 37.39 24.48 5.29
CA MET A 317 38.25 23.35 5.67
C MET A 317 37.90 22.75 7.03
N ASP A 318 36.70 23.07 7.56
CA ASP A 318 36.28 22.52 8.83
C ASP A 318 35.87 21.04 8.67
N THR A 319 36.18 20.27 9.70
CA THR A 319 35.77 18.86 9.79
C THR A 319 34.62 18.67 10.73
N LEU A 320 33.86 17.62 10.50
CA LEU A 320 32.75 17.18 11.35
C LEU A 320 32.77 15.65 11.41
N ASP A 321 32.65 15.10 12.63
CA ASP A 321 32.44 13.66 12.78
C ASP A 321 31.02 13.31 12.42
N LEU A 322 30.86 12.56 11.35
CA LEU A 322 29.57 12.07 10.86
C LEU A 322 29.30 10.60 11.20
N ASP A 323 30.27 9.87 11.78
CA ASP A 323 30.09 8.44 12.06
C ASP A 323 28.98 8.22 13.09
N THR A 324 29.05 8.94 14.20
CA THR A 324 28.01 8.88 15.25
C THR A 324 26.64 9.32 14.73
N PHE A 325 26.62 10.39 13.91
CA PHE A 325 25.40 10.90 13.30
C PHE A 325 24.77 9.89 12.34
N ASP A 326 25.53 9.29 11.44
CA ASP A 326 25.09 8.29 10.47
C ASP A 326 24.52 7.04 11.16
N ILE A 327 25.24 6.53 12.17
CA ILE A 327 24.77 5.40 12.99
C ILE A 327 23.45 5.75 13.68
N GLN A 328 23.32 6.95 14.25
CA GLN A 328 22.11 7.38 14.94
C GLN A 328 20.91 7.47 13.98
N VAL A 329 21.10 8.11 12.83
CA VAL A 329 20.08 8.28 11.79
C VAL A 329 19.63 6.91 11.25
N SER A 330 20.59 6.01 11.00
CA SER A 330 20.29 4.63 10.55
C SER A 330 19.45 3.87 11.57
N LYS A 331 19.82 3.87 12.86
CA LYS A 331 19.06 3.25 13.94
C LYS A 331 17.62 3.80 14.05
N LEU A 332 17.47 5.11 13.92
CA LEU A 332 16.15 5.74 13.96
C LEU A 332 15.29 5.33 12.76
N THR A 333 15.90 5.20 11.59
CA THR A 333 15.25 4.75 10.35
C THR A 333 14.77 3.31 10.48
N GLU A 334 15.64 2.40 10.94
CA GLU A 334 15.29 0.99 11.18
C GLU A 334 14.15 0.84 12.20
N ALA A 335 14.08 1.75 13.17
CA ALA A 335 13.03 1.79 14.19
C ALA A 335 11.76 2.56 13.74
N PHE A 336 11.66 2.98 12.49
CA PHE A 336 10.54 3.81 11.95
C PHE A 336 10.33 5.13 12.71
N LYS A 337 11.39 5.69 13.33
CA LYS A 337 11.34 6.97 14.04
C LYS A 337 11.70 8.14 13.13
N PHE A 338 11.05 8.22 11.98
CA PHE A 338 11.36 9.18 10.92
C PHE A 338 11.28 10.65 11.39
N ASN A 339 10.33 10.99 12.25
CA ASN A 339 10.23 12.32 12.83
C ASN A 339 11.47 12.71 13.64
N LYS A 340 12.12 11.75 14.29
CA LYS A 340 13.39 11.97 14.99
C LYS A 340 14.55 12.09 14.00
N VAL A 341 14.55 11.33 12.89
CA VAL A 341 15.54 11.52 11.82
C VAL A 341 15.55 12.97 11.34
N VAL A 342 14.37 13.51 11.03
CA VAL A 342 14.25 14.93 10.63
C VAL A 342 14.76 15.86 11.71
N SER A 343 14.44 15.60 12.98
CA SER A 343 14.93 16.42 14.11
C SER A 343 16.45 16.37 14.27
N GLU A 344 17.09 15.20 14.05
CA GLU A 344 18.55 15.05 14.07
C GLU A 344 19.22 15.93 13.00
N PHE A 345 18.71 15.90 11.76
CA PHE A 345 19.22 16.77 10.69
C PHE A 345 19.06 18.27 11.04
N MET A 346 17.89 18.66 11.55
CA MET A 346 17.66 20.06 11.94
C MET A 346 18.58 20.50 13.07
N THR A 347 18.82 19.64 14.05
CA THR A 347 19.72 19.89 15.19
C THR A 347 21.16 20.01 14.74
N MET A 348 21.62 19.07 13.89
CA MET A 348 22.97 19.05 13.35
C MET A 348 23.29 20.33 12.58
N ILE A 349 22.40 20.79 11.70
CA ILE A 349 22.59 22.06 11.00
C ILE A 349 22.66 23.24 11.98
N ASN A 350 21.74 23.32 12.94
CA ASN A 350 21.71 24.43 13.90
C ASN A 350 22.98 24.50 14.75
N GLN A 351 23.56 23.35 15.12
CA GLN A 351 24.78 23.26 15.90
C GLN A 351 26.03 23.63 15.09
N HIS A 352 26.06 23.33 13.79
CA HIS A 352 27.26 23.41 12.96
C HIS A 352 27.17 24.42 11.81
N LYS A 353 26.10 25.21 11.71
CA LYS A 353 25.88 26.21 10.64
C LYS A 353 26.98 27.23 10.44
N ASN A 354 27.83 27.47 11.47
CA ASN A 354 28.95 28.40 11.40
C ASN A 354 30.23 27.73 10.90
N LYS A 355 30.27 26.41 10.75
CA LYS A 355 31.40 25.69 10.19
C LYS A 355 31.35 25.74 8.67
N LYS A 356 32.52 25.90 8.06
CA LYS A 356 32.72 25.83 6.61
C LYS A 356 33.38 24.50 6.28
N LEU A 357 32.60 23.53 5.92
CA LEU A 357 33.01 22.13 5.81
C LEU A 357 33.90 21.86 4.61
N THR A 358 34.79 20.84 4.75
CA THR A 358 35.54 20.32 3.60
C THR A 358 34.65 19.67 2.56
N PRO A 359 35.05 19.57 1.28
CA PRO A 359 34.26 18.91 0.22
C PRO A 359 33.88 17.47 0.58
N GLU A 360 34.75 16.70 1.22
CA GLU A 360 34.55 15.31 1.60
C GLU A 360 33.45 15.17 2.64
N ILE A 361 33.42 16.05 3.65
CA ILE A 361 32.39 16.05 4.70
C ILE A 361 31.06 16.47 4.13
N LYS A 362 31.02 17.47 3.25
CA LYS A 362 29.79 17.88 2.54
C LYS A 362 29.19 16.72 1.73
N GLU A 363 30.06 16.08 0.92
CA GLU A 363 29.61 14.97 0.07
C GLU A 363 29.02 13.83 0.89
N ARG A 364 29.66 13.48 2.00
CA ARG A 364 29.16 12.45 2.91
C ARG A 364 27.82 12.85 3.53
N LEU A 365 27.69 14.09 4.01
CA LEU A 365 26.45 14.58 4.62
C LEU A 365 25.31 14.65 3.61
N ILE A 366 25.59 15.07 2.37
CA ILE A 366 24.63 15.06 1.27
C ILE A 366 24.18 13.62 0.99
N SER A 367 25.10 12.67 0.93
CA SER A 367 24.79 11.26 0.68
C SER A 367 23.90 10.64 1.75
N ILE A 368 24.06 11.01 3.02
CA ILE A 368 23.18 10.58 4.12
C ILE A 368 21.78 11.20 3.94
N LEU A 369 21.68 12.48 3.60
CA LEU A 369 20.41 13.19 3.45
C LEU A 369 19.66 12.78 2.18
N GLU A 370 20.37 12.43 1.11
CA GLU A 370 19.82 12.04 -0.20
C GLU A 370 18.92 10.81 -0.11
N VAL A 371 19.12 9.94 0.88
CA VAL A 371 18.22 8.81 1.17
C VAL A 371 16.79 9.30 1.45
N TYR A 372 16.62 10.46 2.03
CA TYR A 372 15.34 11.05 2.44
C TYR A 372 14.84 12.14 1.49
N MET A 373 15.79 12.82 0.84
CA MET A 373 15.57 13.91 -0.11
C MET A 373 16.35 13.64 -1.42
N PRO A 374 15.79 12.82 -2.31
CA PRO A 374 16.54 12.32 -3.48
C PRO A 374 16.97 13.40 -4.50
N THR A 375 16.36 14.60 -4.48
CA THR A 375 16.74 15.71 -5.37
C THR A 375 17.55 16.82 -4.68
N ILE A 376 18.02 16.59 -3.44
CA ILE A 376 18.73 17.62 -2.66
C ILE A 376 19.99 18.15 -3.35
N ARG A 377 20.69 17.32 -4.14
CA ARG A 377 21.86 17.74 -4.91
C ARG A 377 21.53 18.82 -5.94
N GLU A 378 20.39 18.71 -6.59
CA GLU A 378 19.91 19.70 -7.57
C GLU A 378 19.60 21.03 -6.89
N LYS A 379 18.99 20.99 -5.70
CA LYS A 379 18.68 22.17 -4.90
C LYS A 379 19.94 22.90 -4.41
N ILE A 380 20.99 22.16 -4.06
CA ILE A 380 22.28 22.74 -3.70
C ILE A 380 22.89 23.47 -4.91
N LYS A 381 22.85 22.85 -6.10
CA LYS A 381 23.37 23.49 -7.33
C LYS A 381 22.59 24.76 -7.68
N THR A 382 21.26 24.72 -7.62
CA THR A 382 20.42 25.89 -7.95
C THR A 382 20.59 27.03 -6.95
N ALA A 383 20.81 26.74 -5.67
CA ALA A 383 21.08 27.74 -4.65
C ALA A 383 22.39 28.48 -4.89
N SER A 384 23.37 27.87 -5.57
CA SER A 384 24.66 28.53 -5.91
C SER A 384 24.54 29.60 -7.01
N TYR A 385 23.45 29.58 -7.81
CA TYR A 385 23.19 30.57 -8.87
C TYR A 385 22.34 31.76 -8.39
N SER A 386 21.90 31.73 -7.14
CA SER A 386 21.02 32.77 -6.56
C SER A 386 21.74 33.71 -5.61
N ILE A 387 23.10 33.61 -5.52
CA ILE A 387 24.02 34.48 -4.82
C ILE A 387 24.80 35.29 -5.84
#